data_15fbdcae9f87f9e19918de83ad8e75a9
#
_entry.id   15fbdcae9f87f9e19918de83ad8e75a9
#
_cell.length_a   1.000
_cell.length_b   1.000
_cell.length_c   1.000
_cell.angle_alpha   90.00
_cell.angle_beta   90.00
_cell.angle_gamma   90.00
#
_symmetry.space_group_name_H-M   'P 1'
#
loop_
_entity.id
_entity.type
_entity.pdbx_description
1 polymer ?
#
loop_
_entity_poly.entity_id
_entity_poly.type
_entity_poly.pdbx_seq_one_letter_code
_entity_poly.pdbx_strand_id
1 'polypeptide(L)'
;GIRDTSVTGVQTCALPIFSQFLEKEDSILFASAFDANTALFEAILTDEDELFSDKLVHASLIDGMRLCKAKKQIYEHSDMEDLENKLSVSKARIKMIITDGVFSMDGDMAKLDEISLLAEKHDALLVVDDCHATGFIGENGKGTHEYFYVKDKVDIITTTFGKALGGAMGGSISGPKEIIELLRQRARPYLFSNALMPAIVSGTIQALELVEKADTAREHLSNMSVFWKNGLIDLGFDIKEGNTPIVPIMLYDSKTAQEFAKKLFQYGIYAVGFFFPVVPKGEARIRTQISASHTVEQLQQALEIFRKVKEELTV
;
A
#
# COMPACT_ATOMS: atom_id res chain seq x y z
N GLY A 1 -18.25 -7.94 26.21
CA GLY A 1 -18.88 -6.63 26.01
C GLY A 1 -20.15 -6.78 25.22
N ILE A 2 -21.19 -6.07 25.60
CA ILE A 2 -22.45 -6.01 24.85
C ILE A 2 -22.16 -5.29 23.54
N ARG A 3 -22.19 -6.02 22.43
CA ARG A 3 -22.11 -5.42 21.10
C ARG A 3 -23.45 -4.75 20.82
N ASP A 4 -23.44 -3.45 20.68
CA ASP A 4 -24.61 -2.72 20.22
C ASP A 4 -24.86 -3.06 18.75
N THR A 5 -25.85 -3.92 18.50
CA THR A 5 -26.23 -4.37 17.16
C THR A 5 -26.81 -3.25 16.30
N SER A 6 -27.23 -2.14 16.89
CA SER A 6 -27.79 -0.99 16.15
C SER A 6 -26.72 -0.17 15.42
N VAL A 7 -25.49 -0.12 15.95
CA VAL A 7 -24.34 0.54 15.32
C VAL A 7 -23.65 -0.39 14.33
N THR A 8 -23.78 -1.70 14.50
CA THR A 8 -23.09 -2.72 13.71
C THR A 8 -23.78 -3.03 12.37
N GLY A 9 -25.01 -2.61 12.13
CA GLY A 9 -25.76 -2.99 10.93
C GLY A 9 -25.03 -2.65 9.61
N VAL A 10 -24.58 -1.42 9.44
CA VAL A 10 -23.86 -1.00 8.22
C VAL A 10 -22.49 -1.66 8.12
N GLN A 11 -21.76 -1.78 9.22
CA GLN A 11 -20.46 -2.46 9.23
C GLN A 11 -20.60 -3.95 8.93
N THR A 12 -21.61 -4.62 9.50
CA THR A 12 -21.87 -6.04 9.25
C THR A 12 -22.27 -6.30 7.78
N CYS A 13 -23.01 -5.38 7.16
CA CYS A 13 -23.33 -5.46 5.74
C CYS A 13 -22.11 -5.18 4.84
N ALA A 14 -21.15 -4.36 5.29
CA ALA A 14 -19.97 -4.02 4.54
C ALA A 14 -18.94 -5.17 4.46
N LEU A 15 -18.80 -5.97 5.53
CA LEU A 15 -17.78 -7.01 5.61
C LEU A 15 -17.85 -8.01 4.44
N PRO A 16 -19.03 -8.57 4.08
CA PRO A 16 -19.14 -9.45 2.92
C PRO A 16 -18.80 -8.74 1.60
N ILE A 17 -19.10 -7.43 1.47
CA ILE A 17 -18.81 -6.65 0.27
C ILE A 17 -17.29 -6.52 0.09
N PHE A 18 -16.56 -6.22 1.18
CA PHE A 18 -15.10 -6.13 1.14
C PHE A 18 -14.45 -7.48 0.87
N SER A 19 -14.89 -8.53 1.54
CA SER A 19 -14.34 -9.88 1.33
C SER A 19 -14.61 -10.37 -0.08
N GLN A 20 -15.79 -10.12 -0.63
CA GLN A 20 -16.14 -10.46 -2.01
C GLN A 20 -15.30 -9.66 -3.02
N PHE A 21 -15.14 -8.35 -2.81
CA PHE A 21 -14.32 -7.51 -3.69
C PHE A 21 -12.87 -7.98 -3.74
N LEU A 22 -12.29 -8.31 -2.60
CA LEU A 22 -10.89 -8.80 -2.50
C LEU A 22 -10.76 -10.32 -2.71
N GLU A 23 -11.86 -11.02 -2.99
CA GLU A 23 -11.89 -12.48 -3.17
C GLU A 23 -11.32 -13.24 -1.98
N LYS A 24 -11.69 -12.81 -0.75
CA LYS A 24 -11.32 -13.44 0.52
C LYS A 24 -12.55 -13.95 1.26
N GLU A 25 -12.35 -14.83 2.25
CA GLU A 25 -13.45 -15.46 2.98
C GLU A 25 -14.19 -14.49 3.90
N ASP A 26 -13.46 -13.63 4.60
CA ASP A 26 -14.03 -12.68 5.56
C ASP A 26 -13.16 -11.40 5.66
N SER A 27 -13.73 -10.37 6.29
CA SER A 27 -13.05 -9.08 6.50
C SER A 27 -13.34 -8.52 7.89
N ILE A 28 -12.44 -7.64 8.38
CA ILE A 28 -12.61 -6.88 9.61
C ILE A 28 -12.21 -5.43 9.35
N LEU A 29 -12.99 -4.47 9.88
CA LEU A 29 -12.78 -3.03 9.69
C LEU A 29 -12.08 -2.41 10.89
N PHE A 30 -11.22 -1.43 10.62
CA PHE A 30 -10.49 -0.64 11.59
C PHE A 30 -10.67 0.86 11.32
N ALA A 31 -10.42 1.70 12.33
CA ALA A 31 -10.46 3.15 12.18
C ALA A 31 -9.43 3.68 11.18
N SER A 32 -8.34 2.96 10.97
CA SER A 32 -7.33 3.24 9.96
C SER A 32 -6.63 1.95 9.49
N ALA A 33 -5.98 1.99 8.33
CA ALA A 33 -5.09 0.90 7.92
C ALA A 33 -3.85 0.80 8.82
N PHE A 34 -3.44 1.90 9.46
CA PHE A 34 -2.38 1.87 10.45
C PHE A 34 -2.77 0.98 11.65
N ASP A 35 -4.00 1.15 12.18
CA ASP A 35 -4.54 0.31 13.25
C ASP A 35 -4.67 -1.16 12.81
N ALA A 36 -5.10 -1.38 11.57
CA ALA A 36 -5.20 -2.72 10.99
C ALA A 36 -3.84 -3.44 10.98
N ASN A 37 -2.81 -2.80 10.44
CA ASN A 37 -1.46 -3.35 10.36
C ASN A 37 -0.83 -3.57 11.75
N THR A 38 -1.01 -2.63 12.67
CA THR A 38 -0.48 -2.79 14.04
C THR A 38 -1.18 -3.87 14.84
N ALA A 39 -2.43 -4.19 14.51
CA ALA A 39 -3.22 -5.22 15.19
C ALA A 39 -2.90 -6.65 14.74
N LEU A 40 -2.40 -6.81 13.51
CA LEU A 40 -2.34 -8.10 12.83
C LEU A 40 -1.41 -9.10 13.53
N PHE A 41 -0.17 -8.71 13.75
CA PHE A 41 0.89 -9.67 14.12
C PHE A 41 0.79 -10.13 15.57
N GLU A 42 0.57 -9.21 16.53
CA GLU A 42 0.42 -9.54 17.95
C GLU A 42 -0.77 -10.45 18.21
N ALA A 43 -1.83 -10.34 17.40
CA ALA A 43 -3.02 -11.14 17.56
C ALA A 43 -2.83 -12.60 17.13
N ILE A 44 -1.98 -12.86 16.12
CA ILE A 44 -1.82 -14.16 15.45
C ILE A 44 -0.58 -14.89 15.97
N LEU A 45 0.54 -14.18 16.13
CA LEU A 45 1.86 -14.76 16.32
C LEU A 45 2.33 -14.72 17.77
N THR A 46 3.24 -15.63 18.09
CA THR A 46 3.88 -15.81 19.39
C THR A 46 5.41 -15.73 19.25
N ASP A 47 6.14 -15.99 20.31
CA ASP A 47 7.60 -16.09 20.32
C ASP A 47 8.16 -17.37 19.67
N GLU A 48 7.28 -18.34 19.33
CA GLU A 48 7.63 -19.55 18.57
C GLU A 48 7.59 -19.33 17.03
N ASP A 49 7.18 -18.14 16.59
CA ASP A 49 6.90 -17.82 15.18
C ASP A 49 7.94 -16.84 14.63
N GLU A 50 8.03 -16.76 13.29
CA GLU A 50 8.95 -15.84 12.60
C GLU A 50 8.21 -15.01 11.53
N LEU A 51 8.57 -13.72 11.47
CA LEU A 51 8.16 -12.74 10.48
C LEU A 51 9.30 -12.50 9.49
N PHE A 52 9.01 -12.52 8.20
CA PHE A 52 9.94 -12.19 7.11
C PHE A 52 9.41 -10.96 6.38
N SER A 53 10.06 -9.83 6.59
CA SER A 53 9.57 -8.53 6.09
C SER A 53 10.53 -7.95 5.07
N ASP A 54 9.96 -7.41 3.99
CA ASP A 54 10.73 -6.53 3.11
C ASP A 54 11.24 -5.32 3.91
N LYS A 55 12.42 -4.85 3.57
CA LYS A 55 13.11 -3.74 4.25
C LYS A 55 12.39 -2.40 4.14
N LEU A 56 11.63 -2.21 3.06
CA LEU A 56 10.97 -0.94 2.74
C LEU A 56 9.47 -0.90 3.06
N VAL A 57 8.95 -1.89 3.81
CA VAL A 57 7.54 -1.89 4.19
C VAL A 57 7.12 -0.64 4.96
N HIS A 58 5.83 -0.32 4.88
CA HIS A 58 5.24 0.84 5.52
C HIS A 58 5.47 0.88 7.04
N ALA A 59 5.59 2.08 7.60
CA ALA A 59 5.84 2.31 9.04
C ALA A 59 4.84 1.58 9.96
N SER A 60 3.58 1.44 9.56
CA SER A 60 2.57 0.72 10.33
C SER A 60 2.86 -0.78 10.47
N LEU A 61 3.44 -1.41 9.44
CA LEU A 61 3.90 -2.79 9.49
C LEU A 61 5.12 -2.92 10.42
N ILE A 62 6.06 -1.96 10.33
CA ILE A 62 7.21 -1.91 11.23
C ILE A 62 6.77 -1.80 12.69
N ASP A 63 5.81 -0.92 12.99
CA ASP A 63 5.31 -0.74 14.36
C ASP A 63 4.50 -1.96 14.81
N GLY A 64 3.69 -2.56 13.96
CA GLY A 64 2.99 -3.81 14.23
C GLY A 64 3.96 -4.96 14.55
N MET A 65 5.03 -5.09 13.78
CA MET A 65 6.09 -6.06 14.07
C MET A 65 6.81 -5.79 15.40
N ARG A 66 7.02 -4.51 15.78
CA ARG A 66 7.62 -4.16 17.08
C ARG A 66 6.77 -4.58 18.27
N LEU A 67 5.45 -4.53 18.14
CA LEU A 67 4.51 -4.98 19.19
C LEU A 67 4.45 -6.50 19.31
N CYS A 68 4.79 -7.23 18.25
CA CYS A 68 4.77 -8.68 18.20
C CYS A 68 6.01 -9.31 18.84
N LYS A 69 5.84 -10.48 19.48
CA LYS A 69 6.94 -11.26 20.09
C LYS A 69 7.67 -12.16 19.11
N ALA A 70 7.09 -12.46 17.96
CA ALA A 70 7.71 -13.27 16.92
C ALA A 70 9.08 -12.72 16.53
N LYS A 71 10.00 -13.60 16.15
CA LYS A 71 11.32 -13.21 15.65
C LYS A 71 11.16 -12.52 14.29
N LYS A 72 11.94 -11.47 14.04
CA LYS A 72 11.89 -10.66 12.81
C LYS A 72 13.12 -10.95 11.96
N GLN A 73 12.89 -11.28 10.70
CA GLN A 73 13.89 -11.40 9.64
C GLN A 73 13.57 -10.34 8.59
N ILE A 74 14.45 -9.36 8.43
CA ILE A 74 14.29 -8.32 7.41
C ILE A 74 15.12 -8.74 6.20
N TYR A 75 14.48 -8.91 5.04
CA TYR A 75 15.19 -9.18 3.80
C TYR A 75 15.38 -7.88 2.99
N GLU A 76 16.44 -7.86 2.19
CA GLU A 76 16.74 -6.71 1.34
C GLU A 76 15.61 -6.51 0.32
N HIS A 77 15.32 -5.25 0.02
CA HIS A 77 14.17 -4.87 -0.79
C HIS A 77 14.15 -5.61 -2.14
N SER A 78 13.04 -6.31 -2.42
CA SER A 78 12.81 -7.09 -3.63
C SER A 78 13.88 -8.16 -3.93
N ASP A 79 14.67 -8.59 -2.92
CA ASP A 79 15.69 -9.63 -3.03
C ASP A 79 15.11 -11.00 -2.64
N MET A 80 14.73 -11.77 -3.65
CA MET A 80 14.12 -13.08 -3.47
C MET A 80 15.11 -14.14 -3.00
N GLU A 81 16.41 -13.99 -3.32
CA GLU A 81 17.44 -14.88 -2.85
C GLU A 81 17.68 -14.70 -1.33
N ASP A 82 17.74 -13.45 -0.85
CA ASP A 82 17.86 -13.17 0.57
C ASP A 82 16.62 -13.64 1.35
N LEU A 83 15.41 -13.45 0.79
CA LEU A 83 14.18 -13.99 1.38
C LEU A 83 14.23 -15.51 1.48
N GLU A 84 14.58 -16.21 0.40
CA GLU A 84 14.65 -17.68 0.38
C GLU A 84 15.70 -18.21 1.35
N ASN A 85 16.88 -17.60 1.40
CA ASN A 85 17.94 -17.97 2.33
C ASN A 85 17.47 -17.89 3.79
N LYS A 86 16.72 -16.84 4.15
CA LYS A 86 16.16 -16.67 5.50
C LYS A 86 15.04 -17.69 5.80
N LEU A 87 14.15 -17.95 4.85
CA LEU A 87 13.07 -18.94 5.00
C LEU A 87 13.60 -20.36 5.15
N SER A 88 14.64 -20.73 4.40
CA SER A 88 15.20 -22.07 4.36
C SER A 88 15.80 -22.54 5.68
N VAL A 89 16.30 -21.64 6.50
CA VAL A 89 16.90 -21.95 7.80
C VAL A 89 15.91 -21.85 8.97
N SER A 90 14.73 -21.32 8.73
CA SER A 90 13.69 -21.16 9.76
C SER A 90 13.09 -22.49 10.20
N LYS A 91 12.95 -22.64 11.52
CA LYS A 91 12.25 -23.76 12.17
C LYS A 91 11.01 -23.29 12.93
N ALA A 92 10.55 -22.10 12.67
CA ALA A 92 9.39 -21.52 13.32
C ALA A 92 8.13 -22.37 13.10
N ARG A 93 7.24 -22.36 14.09
CA ARG A 93 5.94 -23.02 14.02
C ARG A 93 5.07 -22.39 12.90
N ILE A 94 5.02 -21.06 12.86
CA ILE A 94 4.42 -20.28 11.79
C ILE A 94 5.48 -19.36 11.20
N LYS A 95 5.60 -19.37 9.89
CA LYS A 95 6.36 -18.40 9.11
C LYS A 95 5.37 -17.46 8.43
N MET A 96 5.62 -16.16 8.48
CA MET A 96 4.75 -15.17 7.84
C MET A 96 5.60 -14.17 7.06
N ILE A 97 5.39 -14.12 5.75
CA ILE A 97 6.03 -13.15 4.84
C ILE A 97 5.15 -11.90 4.78
N ILE A 98 5.79 -10.72 4.83
CA ILE A 98 5.11 -9.43 4.85
C ILE A 98 5.75 -8.52 3.82
N THR A 99 4.93 -7.91 2.96
CA THR A 99 5.36 -6.92 1.99
C THR A 99 4.28 -5.86 1.76
N ASP A 100 4.66 -4.66 1.32
CA ASP A 100 3.73 -3.77 0.65
C ASP A 100 3.46 -4.33 -0.75
N GLY A 101 2.25 -4.21 -1.27
CA GLY A 101 1.95 -4.54 -2.66
C GLY A 101 2.55 -3.50 -3.62
N VAL A 102 2.37 -2.22 -3.29
CA VAL A 102 3.02 -1.06 -3.94
C VAL A 102 3.76 -0.27 -2.88
N PHE A 103 5.06 -0.08 -3.06
CA PHE A 103 5.90 0.71 -2.15
C PHE A 103 5.68 2.20 -2.36
N SER A 104 5.16 2.85 -1.32
CA SER A 104 4.62 4.21 -1.39
C SER A 104 5.63 5.29 -1.74
N MET A 105 6.91 5.08 -1.44
CA MET A 105 7.99 6.06 -1.67
C MET A 105 8.73 5.83 -2.98
N ASP A 106 8.64 4.62 -3.53
CA ASP A 106 9.40 4.18 -4.69
C ASP A 106 8.51 3.94 -5.92
N GLY A 107 7.25 3.60 -5.73
CA GLY A 107 6.28 3.41 -6.82
C GLY A 107 6.44 2.08 -7.55
N ASP A 108 7.30 1.20 -7.07
CA ASP A 108 7.44 -0.16 -7.55
C ASP A 108 6.46 -1.11 -6.85
N MET A 109 6.31 -2.29 -7.40
CA MET A 109 5.48 -3.37 -6.86
C MET A 109 6.34 -4.51 -6.33
N ALA A 110 5.90 -5.13 -5.23
CA ALA A 110 6.49 -6.38 -4.77
C ALA A 110 6.35 -7.46 -5.86
N LYS A 111 7.34 -8.32 -5.97
CA LYS A 111 7.37 -9.47 -6.90
C LYS A 111 6.47 -10.60 -6.37
N LEU A 112 5.15 -10.36 -6.32
CA LEU A 112 4.21 -11.28 -5.65
C LEU A 112 4.14 -12.66 -6.32
N ASP A 113 4.42 -12.74 -7.60
CA ASP A 113 4.56 -14.00 -8.33
C ASP A 113 5.71 -14.85 -7.76
N GLU A 114 6.89 -14.27 -7.53
CA GLU A 114 8.03 -14.96 -6.93
C GLU A 114 7.82 -15.20 -5.43
N ILE A 115 7.35 -14.17 -4.67
CA ILE A 115 7.10 -14.27 -3.23
C ILE A 115 6.09 -15.37 -2.92
N SER A 116 5.01 -15.47 -3.70
CA SER A 116 3.98 -16.49 -3.49
C SER A 116 4.50 -17.93 -3.68
N LEU A 117 5.44 -18.13 -4.60
CA LEU A 117 6.11 -19.43 -4.79
C LEU A 117 7.01 -19.78 -3.62
N LEU A 118 7.71 -18.79 -3.06
CA LEU A 118 8.52 -19.00 -1.85
C LEU A 118 7.65 -19.26 -0.63
N ALA A 119 6.53 -18.56 -0.49
CA ALA A 119 5.55 -18.81 0.58
C ALA A 119 5.03 -20.26 0.54
N GLU A 120 4.60 -20.72 -0.63
CA GLU A 120 4.14 -22.08 -0.85
C GLU A 120 5.25 -23.12 -0.58
N LYS A 121 6.45 -22.90 -1.09
CA LYS A 121 7.62 -23.78 -0.92
C LYS A 121 8.01 -23.98 0.56
N HIS A 122 7.89 -22.94 1.36
CA HIS A 122 8.34 -22.93 2.76
C HIS A 122 7.20 -23.01 3.78
N ASP A 123 5.97 -23.28 3.35
CA ASP A 123 4.77 -23.32 4.18
C ASP A 123 4.65 -22.06 5.06
N ALA A 124 4.64 -20.90 4.41
CA ALA A 124 4.57 -19.60 5.03
C ALA A 124 3.28 -18.87 4.62
N LEU A 125 2.65 -18.16 5.56
CA LEU A 125 1.56 -17.25 5.26
C LEU A 125 2.08 -16.03 4.52
N LEU A 126 1.35 -15.54 3.54
CA LEU A 126 1.68 -14.33 2.79
C LEU A 126 0.69 -13.19 3.12
N VAL A 127 1.23 -12.11 3.66
CA VAL A 127 0.51 -10.88 3.99
C VAL A 127 0.94 -9.76 3.05
N VAL A 128 -0.03 -9.10 2.43
CA VAL A 128 0.22 -7.98 1.52
C VAL A 128 -0.52 -6.73 2.01
N ASP A 129 0.22 -5.66 2.25
CA ASP A 129 -0.35 -4.32 2.42
C ASP A 129 -0.61 -3.69 1.04
N ASP A 130 -1.85 -3.70 0.63
CA ASP A 130 -2.28 -3.22 -0.69
C ASP A 130 -2.90 -1.81 -0.62
N CYS A 131 -2.56 -1.04 0.41
CA CYS A 131 -3.04 0.33 0.63
C CYS A 131 -2.75 1.30 -0.52
N HIS A 132 -1.74 1.04 -1.32
CA HIS A 132 -1.38 1.84 -2.50
C HIS A 132 -1.72 1.16 -3.83
N ALA A 133 -2.56 0.11 -3.82
CA ALA A 133 -2.94 -0.62 -5.01
C ALA A 133 -4.47 -0.84 -5.11
N THR A 134 -5.13 -1.20 -4.00
CA THR A 134 -6.58 -1.44 -3.98
C THR A 134 -7.33 -0.20 -4.48
N GLY A 135 -8.18 -0.41 -5.48
CA GLY A 135 -8.99 0.61 -6.14
C GLY A 135 -8.55 0.92 -7.57
N PHE A 136 -7.32 0.58 -7.99
CA PHE A 136 -6.84 0.94 -9.33
C PHE A 136 -5.78 0.01 -9.94
N ILE A 137 -5.10 -0.84 -9.16
CA ILE A 137 -4.16 -1.85 -9.69
C ILE A 137 -4.94 -3.14 -9.96
N GLY A 138 -4.59 -3.82 -11.05
CA GLY A 138 -5.31 -5.00 -11.54
C GLY A 138 -6.43 -4.64 -12.52
N GLU A 139 -6.95 -5.64 -13.21
CA GLU A 139 -7.97 -5.49 -14.23
C GLU A 139 -9.27 -4.89 -13.67
N ASN A 140 -9.67 -5.35 -12.48
CA ASN A 140 -10.88 -4.87 -11.79
C ASN A 140 -10.55 -3.91 -10.63
N GLY A 141 -9.28 -3.50 -10.46
CA GLY A 141 -8.84 -2.62 -9.39
C GLY A 141 -8.79 -3.29 -8.01
N LYS A 142 -8.69 -4.61 -7.94
CA LYS A 142 -8.68 -5.35 -6.67
C LYS A 142 -7.34 -5.25 -5.95
N GLY A 143 -6.27 -4.95 -6.68
CA GLY A 143 -4.94 -4.76 -6.11
C GLY A 143 -3.86 -5.61 -6.75
N THR A 144 -2.70 -5.70 -6.09
CA THR A 144 -1.53 -6.38 -6.64
C THR A 144 -1.69 -7.89 -6.75
N HIS A 145 -2.45 -8.52 -5.87
CA HIS A 145 -2.76 -9.95 -5.94
C HIS A 145 -3.54 -10.32 -7.21
N GLU A 146 -4.42 -9.43 -7.70
CA GLU A 146 -5.09 -9.58 -8.98
C GLU A 146 -4.10 -9.35 -10.13
N TYR A 147 -3.30 -8.29 -10.07
CA TYR A 147 -2.34 -7.92 -11.10
C TYR A 147 -1.34 -9.05 -11.41
N PHE A 148 -0.85 -9.74 -10.39
CA PHE A 148 0.09 -10.86 -10.51
C PHE A 148 -0.60 -12.23 -10.66
N TYR A 149 -1.94 -12.29 -10.69
CA TYR A 149 -2.72 -13.53 -10.76
C TYR A 149 -2.41 -14.53 -9.64
N VAL A 150 -2.18 -14.02 -8.43
CA VAL A 150 -1.81 -14.82 -7.24
C VAL A 150 -2.87 -14.73 -6.12
N LYS A 151 -4.11 -14.45 -6.46
CA LYS A 151 -5.20 -14.23 -5.50
C LYS A 151 -5.38 -15.35 -4.47
N ASP A 152 -5.20 -16.60 -4.90
CA ASP A 152 -5.35 -17.78 -4.05
C ASP A 152 -4.09 -18.10 -3.23
N LYS A 153 -2.99 -17.38 -3.45
CA LYS A 153 -1.70 -17.55 -2.78
C LYS A 153 -1.38 -16.46 -1.76
N VAL A 154 -2.10 -15.35 -1.80
CA VAL A 154 -2.03 -14.30 -0.78
C VAL A 154 -3.06 -14.62 0.29
N ASP A 155 -2.62 -14.87 1.52
CA ASP A 155 -3.53 -15.24 2.60
C ASP A 155 -4.26 -14.03 3.17
N ILE A 156 -3.55 -12.95 3.43
CA ILE A 156 -4.08 -11.77 4.11
C ILE A 156 -3.77 -10.52 3.29
N ILE A 157 -4.79 -9.70 3.07
CA ILE A 157 -4.67 -8.39 2.43
C ILE A 157 -5.09 -7.32 3.43
N THR A 158 -4.25 -6.30 3.60
CA THR A 158 -4.65 -5.07 4.28
C THR A 158 -4.86 -3.96 3.27
N THR A 159 -5.88 -3.11 3.48
CA THR A 159 -6.17 -1.98 2.60
C THR A 159 -6.66 -0.77 3.37
N THR A 160 -6.58 0.40 2.75
CA THR A 160 -7.04 1.68 3.31
C THR A 160 -8.21 2.26 2.52
N PHE A 161 -9.11 2.94 3.23
CA PHE A 161 -10.22 3.68 2.61
C PHE A 161 -9.89 5.16 2.41
N GLY A 162 -8.74 5.61 2.88
CA GLY A 162 -8.30 7.01 2.83
C GLY A 162 -7.47 7.39 1.59
N LYS A 163 -7.38 6.51 0.57
CA LYS A 163 -6.61 6.74 -0.66
C LYS A 163 -7.49 6.57 -1.91
N ALA A 164 -7.20 5.59 -2.78
CA ALA A 164 -7.93 5.40 -4.03
C ALA A 164 -9.42 5.07 -3.85
N LEU A 165 -9.79 4.44 -2.76
CA LEU A 165 -11.19 4.17 -2.43
C LEU A 165 -11.98 5.42 -1.98
N GLY A 166 -11.38 6.60 -2.04
CA GLY A 166 -12.06 7.89 -1.88
C GLY A 166 -12.64 8.19 -0.50
N GLY A 167 -12.42 7.31 0.48
CA GLY A 167 -12.87 7.52 1.85
C GLY A 167 -12.03 8.57 2.60
N ALA A 168 -12.54 9.02 3.73
CA ALA A 168 -11.84 9.96 4.59
C ALA A 168 -10.90 9.25 5.58
N MET A 169 -11.30 8.08 6.07
CA MET A 169 -10.57 7.28 7.05
C MET A 169 -10.99 5.82 6.95
N GLY A 170 -10.27 4.97 7.68
CA GLY A 170 -10.58 3.55 7.81
C GLY A 170 -9.64 2.67 7.02
N GLY A 171 -9.68 1.40 7.35
CA GLY A 171 -8.97 0.32 6.66
C GLY A 171 -9.59 -1.02 7.00
N SER A 172 -9.15 -2.06 6.31
CA SER A 172 -9.60 -3.43 6.55
C SER A 172 -8.45 -4.43 6.49
N ILE A 173 -8.68 -5.57 7.13
CA ILE A 173 -7.95 -6.81 6.91
C ILE A 173 -8.94 -7.80 6.31
N SER A 174 -8.56 -8.45 5.22
CA SER A 174 -9.34 -9.50 4.57
C SER A 174 -8.48 -10.75 4.44
N GLY A 175 -9.05 -11.93 4.72
CA GLY A 175 -8.32 -13.20 4.71
C GLY A 175 -9.17 -14.38 5.15
N PRO A 176 -8.53 -15.49 5.58
CA PRO A 176 -9.20 -16.67 6.08
C PRO A 176 -10.10 -16.33 7.27
N LYS A 177 -11.28 -16.96 7.31
CA LYS A 177 -12.30 -16.69 8.32
C LYS A 177 -11.78 -16.89 9.74
N GLU A 178 -10.99 -17.92 9.99
CA GLU A 178 -10.42 -18.24 11.29
C GLU A 178 -9.49 -17.13 11.79
N ILE A 179 -8.69 -16.55 10.89
CA ILE A 179 -7.79 -15.43 11.22
C ILE A 179 -8.64 -14.19 11.54
N ILE A 180 -9.65 -13.90 10.74
CA ILE A 180 -10.52 -12.74 10.96
C ILE A 180 -11.31 -12.87 12.26
N GLU A 181 -11.81 -14.07 12.60
CA GLU A 181 -12.47 -14.33 13.88
C GLU A 181 -11.51 -14.16 15.06
N LEU A 182 -10.26 -14.61 14.91
CA LEU A 182 -9.22 -14.43 15.93
C LEU A 182 -8.93 -12.93 16.15
N LEU A 183 -8.82 -12.15 15.06
CA LEU A 183 -8.62 -10.70 15.14
C LEU A 183 -9.78 -10.01 15.87
N ARG A 184 -11.04 -10.40 15.63
CA ARG A 184 -12.20 -9.86 16.35
C ARG A 184 -12.13 -10.09 17.86
N GLN A 185 -11.43 -11.11 18.30
CA GLN A 185 -11.30 -11.45 19.74
C GLN A 185 -10.03 -10.91 20.39
N ARG A 186 -8.97 -10.66 19.61
CA ARG A 186 -7.64 -10.38 20.15
C ARG A 186 -7.04 -9.05 19.69
N ALA A 187 -7.46 -8.51 18.54
CA ALA A 187 -6.90 -7.26 18.00
C ALA A 187 -7.22 -6.07 18.92
N ARG A 188 -6.23 -5.57 19.62
CA ARG A 188 -6.40 -4.48 20.61
C ARG A 188 -6.95 -3.18 19.99
N PRO A 189 -6.48 -2.71 18.81
CA PRO A 189 -7.06 -1.55 18.14
C PRO A 189 -8.55 -1.74 17.78
N TYR A 190 -8.98 -2.97 17.50
CA TYR A 190 -10.39 -3.27 17.26
C TYR A 190 -11.23 -3.29 18.53
N LEU A 191 -10.69 -3.88 19.62
CA LEU A 191 -11.42 -4.07 20.87
C LEU A 191 -11.50 -2.80 21.72
N PHE A 192 -10.48 -1.96 21.69
CA PHE A 192 -10.28 -0.85 22.63
C PHE A 192 -10.24 0.53 21.95
N SER A 193 -10.51 0.61 20.64
CA SER A 193 -10.69 1.86 19.93
C SER A 193 -12.13 2.02 19.44
N ASN A 194 -12.42 3.12 18.77
CA ASN A 194 -13.74 3.40 18.25
C ASN A 194 -14.04 2.63 16.97
N ALA A 195 -15.31 2.27 16.78
CA ALA A 195 -15.78 1.72 15.52
C ALA A 195 -15.70 2.78 14.40
N LEU A 196 -15.44 2.33 13.18
CA LEU A 196 -15.47 3.20 12.00
C LEU A 196 -16.90 3.78 11.82
N MET A 197 -16.99 5.08 11.55
CA MET A 197 -18.26 5.77 11.42
C MET A 197 -19.12 5.17 10.29
N PRO A 198 -20.42 4.88 10.52
CA PRO A 198 -21.28 4.28 9.50
C PRO A 198 -21.33 5.05 8.17
N ALA A 199 -21.29 6.39 8.23
CA ALA A 199 -21.27 7.22 7.02
C ALA A 199 -20.01 6.97 6.16
N ILE A 200 -18.85 6.76 6.79
CA ILE A 200 -17.61 6.41 6.10
C ILE A 200 -17.72 5.03 5.47
N VAL A 201 -18.26 4.05 6.20
CA VAL A 201 -18.47 2.70 5.69
C VAL A 201 -19.39 2.71 4.46
N SER A 202 -20.53 3.44 4.54
CA SER A 202 -21.44 3.59 3.38
C SER A 202 -20.77 4.27 2.19
N GLY A 203 -19.96 5.31 2.42
CA GLY A 203 -19.20 5.98 1.37
C GLY A 203 -18.17 5.05 0.72
N THR A 204 -17.53 4.19 1.52
CA THR A 204 -16.55 3.22 1.00
C THR A 204 -17.23 2.11 0.18
N ILE A 205 -18.40 1.61 0.60
CA ILE A 205 -19.19 0.67 -0.20
C ILE A 205 -19.51 1.28 -1.57
N GLN A 206 -19.99 2.53 -1.59
CA GLN A 206 -20.26 3.22 -2.85
C GLN A 206 -18.99 3.42 -3.69
N ALA A 207 -17.84 3.66 -3.06
CA ALA A 207 -16.55 3.76 -3.77
C ALA A 207 -16.17 2.42 -4.42
N LEU A 208 -16.38 1.28 -3.75
CA LEU A 208 -16.15 -0.04 -4.35
C LEU A 208 -17.03 -0.28 -5.58
N GLU A 209 -18.32 0.05 -5.51
CA GLU A 209 -19.23 -0.06 -6.66
C GLU A 209 -18.78 0.82 -7.85
N LEU A 210 -18.18 1.98 -7.58
CA LEU A 210 -17.60 2.85 -8.62
C LEU A 210 -16.32 2.24 -9.19
N VAL A 211 -15.47 1.66 -8.37
CA VAL A 211 -14.22 1.00 -8.79
C VAL A 211 -14.52 -0.17 -9.74
N GLU A 212 -15.52 -0.98 -9.44
CA GLU A 212 -15.93 -2.10 -10.31
C GLU A 212 -16.34 -1.66 -11.73
N LYS A 213 -16.74 -0.40 -11.88
CA LYS A 213 -17.19 0.19 -13.15
C LYS A 213 -16.17 1.16 -13.77
N ALA A 214 -14.97 1.23 -13.21
CA ALA A 214 -13.99 2.27 -13.53
C ALA A 214 -12.93 1.86 -14.57
N ASP A 215 -13.21 0.90 -15.46
CA ASP A 215 -12.25 0.38 -16.44
C ASP A 215 -11.62 1.51 -17.27
N THR A 216 -12.46 2.38 -17.85
CA THR A 216 -11.99 3.53 -18.63
C THR A 216 -11.10 4.49 -17.79
N ALA A 217 -11.42 4.67 -16.52
CA ALA A 217 -10.61 5.52 -15.65
C ALA A 217 -9.27 4.88 -15.31
N ARG A 218 -9.22 3.54 -15.12
CA ARG A 218 -7.97 2.80 -14.93
C ARG A 218 -7.09 2.85 -16.18
N GLU A 219 -7.67 2.65 -17.35
CA GLU A 219 -6.95 2.75 -18.63
C GLU A 219 -6.40 4.18 -18.82
N HIS A 220 -7.22 5.21 -18.59
CA HIS A 220 -6.79 6.60 -18.65
C HIS A 220 -5.66 6.88 -17.66
N LEU A 221 -5.76 6.43 -16.40
CA LEU A 221 -4.71 6.57 -15.40
C LEU A 221 -3.39 5.94 -15.85
N SER A 222 -3.44 4.74 -16.43
CA SER A 222 -2.27 4.06 -16.99
C SER A 222 -1.62 4.89 -18.09
N ASN A 223 -2.41 5.36 -19.07
CA ASN A 223 -1.92 6.18 -20.17
C ASN A 223 -1.30 7.50 -19.69
N MET A 224 -1.95 8.17 -18.73
CA MET A 224 -1.42 9.41 -18.15
C MET A 224 -0.12 9.19 -17.35
N SER A 225 -0.03 8.04 -16.68
CA SER A 225 1.19 7.68 -15.93
C SER A 225 2.38 7.43 -16.88
N VAL A 226 2.15 6.75 -17.98
CA VAL A 226 3.17 6.54 -19.05
C VAL A 226 3.57 7.88 -19.67
N PHE A 227 2.58 8.71 -20.02
CA PHE A 227 2.83 10.06 -20.58
C PHE A 227 3.70 10.91 -19.65
N TRP A 228 3.37 10.93 -18.36
CA TRP A 228 4.11 11.66 -17.34
C TRP A 228 5.55 11.18 -17.18
N LYS A 229 5.75 9.87 -17.07
CA LYS A 229 7.08 9.27 -16.96
C LYS A 229 7.96 9.61 -18.16
N ASN A 230 7.45 9.40 -19.36
CA ASN A 230 8.20 9.70 -20.58
C ASN A 230 8.58 11.19 -20.65
N GLY A 231 7.64 12.09 -20.34
CA GLY A 231 7.92 13.52 -20.31
C GLY A 231 9.01 13.91 -19.31
N LEU A 232 9.06 13.29 -18.13
CA LEU A 232 10.12 13.52 -17.15
C LEU A 232 11.48 12.98 -17.64
N ILE A 233 11.50 11.81 -18.27
CA ILE A 233 12.71 11.22 -18.86
C ILE A 233 13.25 12.12 -19.98
N ASP A 234 12.37 12.60 -20.87
CA ASP A 234 12.74 13.53 -21.97
C ASP A 234 13.31 14.85 -21.46
N LEU A 235 12.87 15.30 -20.28
CA LEU A 235 13.43 16.45 -19.58
C LEU A 235 14.76 16.12 -18.87
N GLY A 236 15.23 14.89 -18.91
CA GLY A 236 16.47 14.44 -18.30
C GLY A 236 16.40 14.33 -16.78
N PHE A 237 15.23 14.07 -16.21
CA PHE A 237 15.12 13.71 -14.81
C PHE A 237 15.45 12.23 -14.59
N ASP A 238 16.15 11.96 -13.49
CA ASP A 238 16.31 10.60 -13.00
C ASP A 238 15.05 10.22 -12.20
N ILE A 239 14.34 9.18 -12.66
CA ILE A 239 13.13 8.65 -12.01
C ILE A 239 13.35 7.20 -11.61
N LYS A 240 12.80 6.80 -10.47
CA LYS A 240 12.81 5.37 -10.12
C LYS A 240 11.92 4.58 -11.07
N GLU A 241 12.37 3.39 -11.42
CA GLU A 241 11.58 2.44 -12.21
C GLU A 241 10.37 1.97 -11.41
N GLY A 242 9.25 1.78 -12.10
CA GLY A 242 8.02 1.29 -11.51
C GLY A 242 6.86 1.40 -12.50
N ASN A 243 5.82 0.58 -12.33
CA ASN A 243 4.67 0.51 -13.22
C ASN A 243 3.40 1.07 -12.58
N THR A 244 3.54 1.93 -11.57
CA THR A 244 2.41 2.55 -10.88
C THR A 244 2.29 4.04 -11.21
N PRO A 245 1.18 4.68 -10.85
CA PRO A 245 1.02 6.13 -10.98
C PRO A 245 1.89 6.97 -10.02
N ILE A 246 2.61 6.33 -9.10
CA ILE A 246 3.58 6.97 -8.22
C ILE A 246 4.90 7.08 -8.98
N VAL A 247 5.38 8.30 -9.19
CA VAL A 247 6.62 8.56 -9.94
C VAL A 247 7.57 9.40 -9.10
N PRO A 248 8.58 8.78 -8.46
CA PRO A 248 9.61 9.48 -7.71
C PRO A 248 10.66 10.07 -8.66
N ILE A 249 10.94 11.35 -8.51
CA ILE A 249 11.97 12.09 -9.24
C ILE A 249 13.14 12.29 -8.28
N MET A 250 14.27 11.65 -8.59
CA MET A 250 15.42 11.63 -7.70
C MET A 250 16.18 12.96 -7.75
N LEU A 251 16.37 13.58 -6.60
CA LEU A 251 17.15 14.80 -6.42
C LEU A 251 18.32 14.60 -5.46
N TYR A 252 18.34 13.45 -4.76
CA TYR A 252 19.41 12.98 -3.87
C TYR A 252 19.69 13.87 -2.66
N ASP A 253 19.83 15.20 -2.85
CA ASP A 253 20.08 16.16 -1.77
C ASP A 253 18.78 16.70 -1.16
N SER A 254 18.72 16.70 0.17
CA SER A 254 17.53 17.10 0.92
C SER A 254 17.18 18.58 0.74
N LYS A 255 18.20 19.45 0.63
CA LYS A 255 17.99 20.88 0.45
C LYS A 255 17.45 21.19 -0.94
N THR A 256 18.01 20.56 -1.95
CA THR A 256 17.55 20.63 -3.33
C THR A 256 16.09 20.18 -3.46
N ALA A 257 15.72 19.06 -2.83
CA ALA A 257 14.34 18.55 -2.85
C ALA A 257 13.35 19.53 -2.19
N GLN A 258 13.74 20.18 -1.10
CA GLN A 258 12.91 21.20 -0.43
C GLN A 258 12.75 22.46 -1.31
N GLU A 259 13.83 22.95 -1.88
CA GLU A 259 13.79 24.13 -2.77
C GLU A 259 13.00 23.86 -4.03
N PHE A 260 13.15 22.67 -4.62
CA PHE A 260 12.40 22.24 -5.80
C PHE A 260 10.88 22.20 -5.50
N ALA A 261 10.47 21.54 -4.42
CA ALA A 261 9.06 21.49 -4.00
C ALA A 261 8.47 22.89 -3.74
N LYS A 262 9.25 23.78 -3.09
CA LYS A 262 8.85 25.17 -2.84
C LYS A 262 8.61 25.94 -4.15
N LYS A 263 9.49 25.79 -5.15
CA LYS A 263 9.34 26.43 -6.44
C LYS A 263 8.16 25.88 -7.23
N LEU A 264 7.98 24.55 -7.24
CA LEU A 264 6.79 23.93 -7.83
C LEU A 264 5.50 24.52 -7.26
N PHE A 265 5.43 24.68 -5.94
CA PHE A 265 4.27 25.28 -5.27
C PHE A 265 4.03 26.74 -5.70
N GLN A 266 5.09 27.54 -5.85
CA GLN A 266 5.00 28.91 -6.35
C GLN A 266 4.45 29.00 -7.77
N TYR A 267 4.69 27.97 -8.60
CA TYR A 267 4.17 27.87 -9.96
C TYR A 267 2.84 27.10 -10.05
N GLY A 268 2.19 26.79 -8.92
CA GLY A 268 0.87 26.20 -8.86
C GLY A 268 0.85 24.68 -8.90
N ILE A 269 1.99 24.01 -8.72
CA ILE A 269 2.05 22.55 -8.60
C ILE A 269 2.26 22.16 -7.13
N TYR A 270 1.31 21.39 -6.57
CA TYR A 270 1.48 20.79 -5.26
C TYR A 270 2.17 19.43 -5.39
N ALA A 271 3.46 19.40 -5.08
CA ALA A 271 4.25 18.18 -5.00
C ALA A 271 5.15 18.24 -3.76
N VAL A 272 5.36 17.08 -3.12
CA VAL A 272 6.05 17.01 -1.84
C VAL A 272 7.45 16.43 -2.03
N GLY A 273 8.44 17.10 -1.42
CA GLY A 273 9.79 16.58 -1.29
C GLY A 273 9.91 15.63 -0.11
N PHE A 274 10.42 14.43 -0.36
CA PHE A 274 10.72 13.44 0.66
C PHE A 274 12.22 13.32 0.87
N PHE A 275 12.66 13.33 2.13
CA PHE A 275 14.05 13.26 2.54
C PHE A 275 14.16 12.56 3.89
N PHE A 276 15.37 12.28 4.33
CA PHE A 276 15.60 11.63 5.64
C PHE A 276 14.84 12.35 6.78
N PRO A 277 14.16 11.62 7.69
CA PRO A 277 14.21 10.17 7.89
C PRO A 277 13.14 9.36 7.12
N VAL A 278 12.32 9.99 6.27
CA VAL A 278 11.23 9.31 5.53
C VAL A 278 11.78 8.41 4.42
N VAL A 279 12.87 8.85 3.81
CA VAL A 279 13.65 8.07 2.84
C VAL A 279 15.13 8.03 3.29
N PRO A 280 15.96 7.09 2.82
CA PRO A 280 17.37 7.02 3.20
C PRO A 280 18.12 8.32 2.91
N LYS A 281 19.23 8.54 3.64
CA LYS A 281 20.12 9.67 3.38
C LYS A 281 20.73 9.55 1.98
N GLY A 282 20.73 10.64 1.24
CA GLY A 282 21.23 10.68 -0.14
C GLY A 282 20.21 10.18 -1.17
N GLU A 283 18.96 9.94 -0.76
CA GLU A 283 17.88 9.51 -1.65
C GLU A 283 16.68 10.46 -1.64
N ALA A 284 16.92 11.75 -1.40
CA ALA A 284 15.85 12.74 -1.43
C ALA A 284 15.23 12.82 -2.83
N ARG A 285 13.90 13.01 -2.87
CA ARG A 285 13.11 12.97 -4.09
C ARG A 285 11.89 13.85 -4.02
N ILE A 286 11.38 14.23 -5.18
CA ILE A 286 9.98 14.70 -5.33
C ILE A 286 9.14 13.50 -5.72
N ARG A 287 8.11 13.17 -4.94
CA ARG A 287 7.15 12.13 -5.31
C ARG A 287 5.94 12.77 -5.99
N THR A 288 5.75 12.46 -7.25
CA THR A 288 4.53 12.81 -7.97
C THR A 288 3.58 11.62 -8.00
N GLN A 289 2.29 11.91 -8.05
CA GLN A 289 1.26 10.88 -8.14
C GLN A 289 0.21 11.33 -9.15
N ILE A 290 0.02 10.53 -10.18
CA ILE A 290 -0.93 10.78 -11.24
C ILE A 290 -2.32 10.30 -10.79
N SER A 291 -3.33 11.07 -11.16
CA SER A 291 -4.75 10.77 -10.91
C SER A 291 -5.47 10.53 -12.23
N ALA A 292 -6.50 9.69 -12.19
CA ALA A 292 -7.41 9.47 -13.32
C ALA A 292 -8.18 10.74 -13.74
N SER A 293 -8.16 11.79 -12.94
CA SER A 293 -8.74 13.11 -13.28
C SER A 293 -7.79 14.07 -14.01
N HIS A 294 -6.49 13.73 -14.11
CA HIS A 294 -5.55 14.55 -14.84
C HIS A 294 -5.79 14.46 -16.35
N THR A 295 -5.68 15.63 -17.05
CA THR A 295 -5.71 15.68 -18.49
C THR A 295 -4.31 15.78 -19.08
N VAL A 296 -4.17 15.49 -20.38
CA VAL A 296 -2.89 15.64 -21.11
C VAL A 296 -2.38 17.08 -21.01
N GLU A 297 -3.27 18.06 -21.17
CA GLU A 297 -2.93 19.49 -21.12
C GLU A 297 -2.39 19.89 -19.74
N GLN A 298 -2.99 19.39 -18.66
CA GLN A 298 -2.50 19.64 -17.30
C GLN A 298 -1.12 19.04 -17.09
N LEU A 299 -0.89 17.81 -17.56
CA LEU A 299 0.42 17.17 -17.45
C LEU A 299 1.48 17.84 -18.32
N GLN A 300 1.12 18.31 -19.52
CA GLN A 300 2.03 19.11 -20.36
C GLN A 300 2.44 20.42 -19.68
N GLN A 301 1.47 21.17 -19.11
CA GLN A 301 1.76 22.38 -18.34
C GLN A 301 2.65 22.08 -17.13
N ALA A 302 2.40 20.96 -16.45
CA ALA A 302 3.24 20.53 -15.33
C ALA A 302 4.68 20.22 -15.77
N LEU A 303 4.87 19.52 -16.89
CA LEU A 303 6.21 19.25 -17.45
C LEU A 303 6.98 20.55 -17.77
N GLU A 304 6.30 21.55 -18.36
CA GLU A 304 6.91 22.85 -18.62
C GLU A 304 7.37 23.54 -17.32
N ILE A 305 6.57 23.44 -16.25
CA ILE A 305 6.95 24.00 -14.94
C ILE A 305 8.12 23.20 -14.34
N PHE A 306 8.12 21.87 -14.44
CA PHE A 306 9.25 21.05 -13.99
C PHE A 306 10.54 21.41 -14.73
N ARG A 307 10.48 21.60 -16.04
CA ARG A 307 11.61 22.06 -16.86
C ARG A 307 12.14 23.41 -16.37
N LYS A 308 11.25 24.39 -16.16
CA LYS A 308 11.60 25.70 -15.66
C LYS A 308 12.27 25.67 -14.30
N VAL A 309 11.73 24.90 -13.37
CA VAL A 309 12.31 24.76 -12.01
C VAL A 309 13.67 24.08 -12.07
N LYS A 310 13.83 23.07 -12.94
CA LYS A 310 15.11 22.39 -13.18
C LYS A 310 16.18 23.39 -13.66
N GLU A 311 15.86 24.21 -14.65
CA GLU A 311 16.76 25.25 -15.17
C GLU A 311 17.14 26.28 -14.10
N GLU A 312 16.17 26.75 -13.31
CA GLU A 312 16.40 27.74 -12.23
C GLU A 312 17.28 27.22 -11.09
N LEU A 313 17.21 25.93 -10.78
CA LEU A 313 18.00 25.31 -9.70
C LEU A 313 19.27 24.62 -10.20
N THR A 314 19.48 24.58 -11.51
CA THR A 314 20.65 23.94 -12.14
C THR A 314 20.79 22.46 -11.73
N VAL A 315 19.69 21.71 -11.77
CA VAL A 315 19.57 20.30 -11.36
C VAL A 315 19.52 19.36 -12.56
#